data_4db5e0b3e35d21dfbcfe6acc21114217
#
_entry.id   4db5e0b3e35d21dfbcfe6acc21114217
#
_cell.length_a   1.000
_cell.length_b   1.000
_cell.length_c   1.000
_cell.angle_alpha   90.00
_cell.angle_beta   90.00
_cell.angle_gamma   90.00
#
_symmetry.space_group_name_H-M   'P 1'
#
loop_
_entity.id
_entity.type
_entity.pdbx_description
1 polymer ?
#
loop_
_entity_poly.entity_id
_entity_poly.type
_entity_poly.pdbx_seq_one_letter_code
_entity_poly.pdbx_strand_id
1 'polypeptide(L)'
;MTRPAIAAVAALAVAATAIPTTVHLTASNSSDAETAHIAAAQSTTQATVPETSSTTSAAETAAAATTTEGTADNAPSASEEAAEPVVTTTTEVVDEVGVVDAPVDSDLPEGEDIGASKPTGEEGDLGEVLDNALAGPETDPEKLANMPEEQESAAGTVKPLSRSLPSTDGGEQSWIKKVKQFPGGEALEVYSPSMERDIPVAMIRATDSAGKPIDNAPTYYLLNGAGGSEQNTDWLAQAAGTIYKTLGNEPVNVVIPMEGAFSYYVDWLTVPEKNRYLNGKQMWSTFLAKELPQSIEPYMNANDKRAVSGFSMSATSSLLLAEHNPGFYDAVGSFSGCAATSTPLPSFFVGLTVNRAGGIAPDQLWGPMGSEYNRYNDALVMAEHLRGTKLYISSGTGLTSETDMIGYLKNNRGLNSSQAFSNHMTLLVEGGAIEGAMNACTHDLRAKLNAKGIPAHYNFRATGTHSWPSWLEDMRESWKTVIRPALLPDA
;
A
#
# COMPACT_ATOMS: atom_id res chain seq x y z
N MET A 1 -19.66 -11.11 -15.27
CA MET A 1 -19.39 -12.26 -14.35
C MET A 1 -20.66 -12.54 -13.58
N THR A 2 -21.09 -13.79 -13.54
CA THR A 2 -22.37 -14.20 -12.98
C THR A 2 -22.39 -14.06 -11.46
N ARG A 3 -23.53 -13.65 -10.89
CA ARG A 3 -23.81 -13.48 -9.46
C ARG A 3 -23.18 -14.50 -8.46
N PRO A 4 -22.93 -15.79 -8.81
CA PRO A 4 -22.30 -16.73 -7.88
C PRO A 4 -20.82 -16.41 -7.57
N ALA A 5 -20.08 -15.77 -8.46
CA ALA A 5 -18.68 -15.41 -8.20
C ALA A 5 -18.55 -14.25 -7.20
N ILE A 6 -19.46 -13.27 -7.25
CA ILE A 6 -19.46 -12.12 -6.33
C ILE A 6 -19.88 -12.58 -4.92
N ALA A 7 -20.85 -13.48 -4.82
CA ALA A 7 -21.27 -14.06 -3.55
C ALA A 7 -20.17 -14.95 -2.92
N ALA A 8 -19.36 -15.64 -3.74
CA ALA A 8 -18.24 -16.45 -3.27
C ALA A 8 -17.10 -15.60 -2.71
N VAL A 9 -16.79 -14.45 -3.34
CA VAL A 9 -15.77 -13.51 -2.84
C VAL A 9 -16.19 -12.87 -1.52
N ALA A 10 -17.45 -12.49 -1.39
CA ALA A 10 -18.00 -11.96 -0.14
C ALA A 10 -18.04 -13.01 0.98
N ALA A 11 -18.38 -14.26 0.66
CA ALA A 11 -18.39 -15.36 1.63
C ALA A 11 -16.99 -15.77 2.09
N LEU A 12 -15.97 -15.72 1.19
CA LEU A 12 -14.58 -15.97 1.57
C LEU A 12 -14.02 -14.87 2.48
N ALA A 13 -14.34 -13.60 2.22
CA ALA A 13 -13.91 -12.50 3.07
C ALA A 13 -14.50 -12.59 4.50
N VAL A 14 -15.74 -13.06 4.64
CA VAL A 14 -16.39 -13.27 5.96
C VAL A 14 -15.81 -14.50 6.69
N ALA A 15 -15.44 -15.57 5.97
CA ALA A 15 -14.84 -16.75 6.57
C ALA A 15 -13.39 -16.49 7.06
N ALA A 16 -12.62 -15.62 6.39
CA ALA A 16 -11.26 -15.26 6.78
C ALA A 16 -11.20 -14.46 8.10
N THR A 17 -12.28 -13.76 8.48
CA THR A 17 -12.35 -13.02 9.75
C THR A 17 -12.59 -13.90 10.99
N ALA A 18 -12.86 -15.19 10.81
CA ALA A 18 -13.26 -16.10 11.88
C ALA A 18 -12.16 -17.08 12.35
N ILE A 19 -10.95 -17.04 11.79
CA ILE A 19 -9.86 -17.95 12.20
C ILE A 19 -8.89 -17.20 13.14
N PRO A 20 -8.82 -17.52 14.43
CA PRO A 20 -7.85 -16.94 15.34
C PRO A 20 -6.48 -17.62 15.12
N THR A 21 -5.58 -17.00 14.41
CA THR A 21 -4.20 -17.49 14.32
C THR A 21 -3.28 -16.61 15.14
N THR A 22 -3.00 -17.00 16.37
CA THR A 22 -1.98 -16.39 17.22
C THR A 22 -0.63 -16.98 16.83
N VAL A 23 0.17 -16.25 16.06
CA VAL A 23 1.56 -16.59 15.80
C VAL A 23 2.44 -15.59 16.50
N HIS A 24 3.09 -15.98 17.60
CA HIS A 24 4.17 -15.20 18.20
C HIS A 24 5.45 -15.39 17.41
N LEU A 25 5.89 -14.35 16.72
CA LEU A 25 7.21 -14.30 16.07
C LEU A 25 8.23 -13.71 17.06
N THR A 26 9.11 -14.56 17.60
CA THR A 26 10.33 -14.10 18.26
C THR A 26 11.38 -13.85 17.18
N ALA A 27 11.76 -12.58 17.00
CA ALA A 27 12.84 -12.21 16.10
C ALA A 27 14.20 -12.60 16.70
N SER A 28 14.94 -13.47 16.00
CA SER A 28 16.36 -13.64 16.25
C SER A 28 17.13 -12.65 15.37
N ASN A 29 17.98 -11.82 15.99
CA ASN A 29 18.88 -10.90 15.33
C ASN A 29 19.86 -11.63 14.40
N SER A 30 19.70 -11.48 13.10
CA SER A 30 20.82 -11.62 12.16
C SER A 30 20.70 -10.46 11.17
N SER A 31 21.74 -9.64 11.10
CA SER A 31 21.94 -8.56 10.13
C SER A 31 21.88 -9.14 8.72
N ASP A 32 21.18 -8.45 7.80
CA ASP A 32 21.14 -8.63 6.36
C ASP A 32 20.02 -9.49 5.74
N ALA A 33 18.80 -9.50 6.34
CA ALA A 33 17.63 -9.94 5.60
C ALA A 33 16.51 -8.91 5.78
N GLU A 34 16.03 -8.33 4.68
CA GLU A 34 14.78 -7.55 4.65
C GLU A 34 13.64 -8.44 5.11
N THR A 35 13.26 -8.33 6.38
CA THR A 35 12.17 -9.13 6.95
C THR A 35 10.85 -8.44 6.57
N ALA A 36 10.18 -8.94 5.54
CA ALA A 36 8.82 -8.51 5.26
C ALA A 36 7.88 -9.11 6.33
N HIS A 37 7.40 -8.28 7.22
CA HIS A 37 6.25 -8.61 8.04
C HIS A 37 4.98 -8.44 7.19
N ILE A 38 4.30 -9.53 6.91
CA ILE A 38 2.98 -9.48 6.30
C ILE A 38 2.03 -9.01 7.38
N ALA A 39 1.26 -7.95 7.09
CA ALA A 39 0.21 -7.47 7.98
C ALA A 39 -0.90 -8.51 8.07
N ALA A 40 -0.73 -9.51 8.94
CA ALA A 40 -1.85 -10.33 9.37
C ALA A 40 -2.71 -9.48 10.30
N ALA A 41 -3.95 -9.23 9.91
CA ALA A 41 -4.92 -8.55 10.75
C ALA A 41 -5.24 -9.41 11.97
N GLN A 42 -4.72 -9.05 13.13
CA GLN A 42 -5.07 -9.70 14.38
C GLN A 42 -6.30 -9.02 14.97
N SER A 43 -7.44 -9.69 14.92
CA SER A 43 -8.59 -9.38 15.75
C SER A 43 -8.44 -10.15 17.06
N THR A 44 -8.05 -9.49 18.14
CA THR A 44 -8.06 -10.05 19.49
C THR A 44 -9.40 -9.74 20.15
N THR A 45 -10.30 -10.71 20.14
CA THR A 45 -11.42 -10.73 21.10
C THR A 45 -10.95 -11.52 22.32
N GLN A 46 -10.71 -10.83 23.44
CA GLN A 46 -10.49 -11.49 24.75
C GLN A 46 -11.80 -12.13 25.23
N ALA A 47 -11.81 -13.45 25.28
CA ALA A 47 -12.78 -14.18 26.08
C ALA A 47 -12.09 -14.57 27.38
N THR A 48 -12.58 -14.04 28.49
CA THR A 48 -12.21 -14.43 29.85
C THR A 48 -12.79 -15.80 30.18
N VAL A 49 -11.94 -16.75 30.59
CA VAL A 49 -12.34 -18.00 31.23
C VAL A 49 -11.60 -18.14 32.55
N PRO A 50 -12.26 -18.57 33.64
CA PRO A 50 -11.69 -18.49 34.99
C PRO A 50 -10.70 -19.61 35.30
N GLU A 51 -9.74 -19.25 36.15
CA GLU A 51 -8.72 -20.13 36.75
C GLU A 51 -9.32 -21.27 37.55
N THR A 52 -8.78 -22.46 37.40
CA THR A 52 -8.71 -23.47 38.48
C THR A 52 -7.30 -23.95 38.66
N SER A 53 -6.80 -23.75 39.85
CA SER A 53 -5.53 -24.15 40.39
C SER A 53 -5.44 -25.68 40.62
N SER A 54 -4.29 -26.29 40.33
CA SER A 54 -3.79 -27.39 41.12
C SER A 54 -2.26 -27.53 41.01
N THR A 55 -1.63 -27.49 42.15
CA THR A 55 -0.25 -27.71 42.54
C THR A 55 0.20 -29.15 42.44
N THR A 56 1.50 -29.39 42.11
CA THR A 56 2.48 -30.34 42.74
C THR A 56 3.75 -30.35 41.86
N SER A 57 4.88 -29.91 42.33
CA SER A 57 5.93 -30.41 43.26
C SER A 57 6.92 -31.39 42.69
N ALA A 58 8.22 -30.99 42.72
CA ALA A 58 9.50 -31.70 42.95
C ALA A 58 9.99 -32.69 41.86
N ALA A 59 11.23 -32.90 41.58
CA ALA A 59 12.54 -32.53 42.14
C ALA A 59 13.65 -33.00 41.16
N GLU A 60 14.76 -32.27 41.16
CA GLU A 60 16.16 -32.70 41.16
C GLU A 60 16.62 -33.95 40.38
N THR A 61 17.64 -33.85 39.55
CA THR A 61 19.00 -34.26 39.93
C THR A 61 20.04 -33.93 38.83
N ALA A 62 21.21 -33.51 39.28
CA ALA A 62 22.43 -33.15 38.55
C ALA A 62 23.35 -34.38 38.26
N ALA A 63 24.30 -34.19 37.32
CA ALA A 63 25.73 -34.64 37.32
C ALA A 63 26.26 -34.53 35.87
N ALA A 64 27.20 -33.71 35.52
CA ALA A 64 28.62 -33.57 35.81
C ALA A 64 29.55 -34.47 34.95
N ALA A 65 30.45 -33.76 34.24
CA ALA A 65 31.85 -34.07 33.87
C ALA A 65 32.09 -35.14 32.80
N THR A 66 33.07 -35.10 31.91
CA THR A 66 34.45 -34.58 31.94
C THR A 66 35.06 -34.63 30.53
N THR A 67 35.88 -33.66 30.19
CA THR A 67 37.06 -33.54 29.33
C THR A 67 37.66 -34.78 28.66
N THR A 68 38.17 -34.65 27.39
CA THR A 68 39.62 -34.81 27.13
C THR A 68 40.05 -34.23 25.78
N GLU A 69 41.23 -33.60 25.80
CA GLU A 69 42.04 -33.03 24.72
C GLU A 69 42.64 -34.12 23.80
N GLY A 70 43.07 -33.67 22.60
CA GLY A 70 43.91 -34.48 21.72
C GLY A 70 44.36 -33.73 20.46
N THR A 71 45.51 -33.21 20.55
CA THR A 71 46.41 -32.45 19.68
C THR A 71 46.69 -33.02 18.30
N ALA A 72 46.89 -32.08 17.34
CA ALA A 72 48.02 -31.85 16.37
C ALA A 72 48.26 -32.85 15.20
N ASP A 73 48.34 -32.35 14.06
CA ASP A 73 49.50 -32.03 13.21
C ASP A 73 49.42 -32.53 11.75
N ASN A 74 49.93 -31.65 10.87
CA ASN A 74 50.56 -31.88 9.56
C ASN A 74 49.72 -31.75 8.27
N ALA A 75 49.97 -30.61 7.62
CA ALA A 75 49.98 -30.50 6.14
C ALA A 75 51.21 -31.26 5.55
N PRO A 76 51.25 -31.59 4.24
CA PRO A 76 51.59 -30.58 3.25
C PRO A 76 50.93 -30.70 1.85
N SER A 77 50.86 -29.55 1.20
CA SER A 77 51.14 -29.24 -0.21
C SER A 77 51.10 -30.35 -1.28
N ALA A 78 50.23 -30.12 -2.27
CA ALA A 78 50.58 -30.25 -3.69
C ALA A 78 49.57 -29.53 -4.56
N SER A 79 50.12 -28.69 -5.42
CA SER A 79 49.55 -27.96 -6.55
C SER A 79 49.05 -28.93 -7.63
N GLU A 80 47.85 -28.71 -8.14
CA GLU A 80 47.50 -29.16 -9.48
C GLU A 80 46.58 -28.12 -10.15
N GLU A 81 47.14 -27.57 -11.20
CA GLU A 81 46.61 -26.61 -12.15
C GLU A 81 45.57 -27.33 -13.02
N ALA A 82 44.32 -26.96 -12.98
CA ALA A 82 43.33 -27.46 -13.90
C ALA A 82 42.65 -26.31 -14.64
N ALA A 83 42.79 -26.36 -15.95
CA ALA A 83 42.43 -25.45 -16.99
C ALA A 83 40.98 -25.00 -16.94
N GLU A 84 40.75 -23.70 -17.16
CA GLU A 84 39.45 -23.11 -17.45
C GLU A 84 38.88 -23.60 -18.80
N PRO A 85 37.59 -23.88 -18.89
CA PRO A 85 36.96 -24.09 -20.19
C PRO A 85 36.68 -22.72 -20.84
N VAL A 86 37.25 -22.51 -22.00
CA VAL A 86 36.94 -21.42 -22.93
C VAL A 86 35.49 -21.52 -23.36
N VAL A 87 34.65 -20.61 -22.86
CA VAL A 87 33.29 -20.43 -23.38
C VAL A 87 33.38 -19.55 -24.63
N THR A 88 33.24 -20.15 -25.78
CA THR A 88 33.07 -19.47 -27.06
C THR A 88 31.68 -18.87 -27.10
N THR A 89 31.59 -17.57 -26.97
CA THR A 89 30.35 -16.79 -27.18
C THR A 89 30.09 -16.73 -28.68
N THR A 90 29.20 -17.57 -29.19
CA THR A 90 28.56 -17.35 -30.47
C THR A 90 27.42 -16.34 -30.28
N THR A 91 27.65 -15.14 -30.78
CA THR A 91 26.60 -14.14 -30.95
C THR A 91 25.69 -14.58 -32.08
N GLU A 92 24.55 -15.21 -31.74
CA GLU A 92 23.45 -15.32 -32.68
C GLU A 92 22.73 -13.97 -32.72
N VAL A 93 22.79 -13.34 -33.87
CA VAL A 93 21.94 -12.21 -34.23
C VAL A 93 20.52 -12.75 -34.35
N VAL A 94 19.65 -12.41 -33.41
CA VAL A 94 18.23 -12.71 -33.52
C VAL A 94 17.64 -11.65 -34.43
N ASP A 95 17.32 -12.06 -35.65
CA ASP A 95 16.58 -11.27 -36.63
C ASP A 95 15.25 -10.79 -36.04
N GLU A 96 14.87 -9.57 -36.40
CA GLU A 96 13.56 -8.97 -36.14
C GLU A 96 12.44 -9.98 -36.37
N VAL A 97 11.74 -10.34 -35.29
CA VAL A 97 10.46 -11.05 -35.41
C VAL A 97 9.44 -10.06 -35.93
N GLY A 98 9.21 -10.09 -37.24
CA GLY A 98 8.15 -9.36 -37.89
C GLY A 98 6.81 -9.72 -37.24
N VAL A 99 6.03 -8.68 -36.92
CA VAL A 99 4.64 -8.80 -36.53
C VAL A 99 3.91 -9.51 -37.70
N VAL A 100 3.63 -10.79 -37.54
CA VAL A 100 2.78 -11.52 -38.44
C VAL A 100 1.36 -11.14 -38.05
N ASP A 101 0.70 -10.32 -38.87
CA ASP A 101 -0.73 -10.16 -38.87
C ASP A 101 -1.34 -11.56 -39.14
N ALA A 102 -1.87 -12.18 -38.11
CA ALA A 102 -2.66 -13.37 -38.25
C ALA A 102 -3.94 -13.00 -39.04
N PRO A 103 -4.26 -13.68 -40.16
CA PRO A 103 -5.50 -13.43 -40.86
C PRO A 103 -6.66 -13.71 -39.89
N VAL A 104 -7.54 -12.73 -39.74
CA VAL A 104 -8.82 -12.91 -39.06
C VAL A 104 -9.63 -13.88 -39.95
N ASP A 105 -9.74 -15.11 -39.49
CA ASP A 105 -10.56 -16.13 -40.13
C ASP A 105 -12.03 -15.72 -39.94
N SER A 106 -12.66 -15.28 -41.03
CA SER A 106 -14.04 -14.78 -41.05
C SER A 106 -15.09 -15.92 -41.13
N ASP A 107 -14.67 -17.16 -40.97
CA ASP A 107 -15.53 -18.35 -41.06
C ASP A 107 -15.72 -19.02 -39.68
N LEU A 108 -16.11 -18.25 -38.67
CA LEU A 108 -16.78 -18.83 -37.50
C LEU A 108 -18.24 -19.12 -37.91
N PRO A 109 -18.73 -20.36 -37.75
CA PRO A 109 -20.14 -20.66 -38.00
C PRO A 109 -20.98 -19.78 -37.10
N GLU A 110 -22.00 -19.13 -37.67
CA GLU A 110 -23.03 -18.42 -36.92
C GLU A 110 -23.55 -19.38 -35.85
N GLY A 111 -23.22 -19.06 -34.56
CA GLY A 111 -23.63 -19.86 -33.42
C GLY A 111 -25.15 -19.92 -33.40
N GLU A 112 -25.70 -21.12 -33.35
CA GLU A 112 -27.10 -21.34 -33.05
C GLU A 112 -27.43 -20.50 -31.80
N ASP A 113 -28.49 -19.70 -31.86
CA ASP A 113 -29.09 -18.95 -30.78
C ASP A 113 -29.42 -19.94 -29.63
N ILE A 114 -28.45 -20.14 -28.74
CA ILE A 114 -28.70 -20.79 -27.46
C ILE A 114 -29.57 -19.81 -26.68
N GLY A 115 -30.91 -19.95 -26.88
CA GLY A 115 -31.95 -19.13 -26.33
C GLY A 115 -31.69 -18.75 -24.89
N ALA A 116 -30.99 -17.65 -24.70
CA ALA A 116 -31.03 -16.93 -23.43
C ALA A 116 -32.49 -16.50 -23.29
N SER A 117 -33.24 -17.19 -22.43
CA SER A 117 -34.57 -16.78 -22.05
C SER A 117 -34.49 -15.30 -21.64
N LYS A 118 -35.12 -14.45 -22.48
CA LYS A 118 -35.30 -13.04 -22.18
C LYS A 118 -35.84 -12.94 -20.75
N PRO A 119 -35.20 -12.15 -19.86
CA PRO A 119 -35.78 -11.89 -18.56
C PRO A 119 -37.13 -11.22 -18.81
N THR A 120 -38.22 -11.87 -18.41
CA THR A 120 -39.57 -11.31 -18.41
C THR A 120 -39.74 -10.46 -17.14
N GLY A 121 -39.03 -9.36 -17.06
CA GLY A 121 -39.12 -8.34 -16.02
C GLY A 121 -38.74 -7.02 -16.64
N GLU A 122 -39.40 -5.95 -16.29
CA GLU A 122 -39.24 -4.61 -16.83
C GLU A 122 -37.76 -4.25 -17.01
N GLU A 123 -37.29 -4.31 -18.27
CA GLU A 123 -35.89 -4.10 -18.66
C GLU A 123 -35.39 -2.66 -18.41
N GLY A 124 -36.26 -1.72 -18.00
CA GLY A 124 -35.91 -0.34 -17.72
C GLY A 124 -35.16 -0.12 -16.42
N ASP A 125 -35.37 -0.94 -15.41
CA ASP A 125 -34.95 -0.62 -14.04
C ASP A 125 -33.50 -1.11 -13.73
N LEU A 126 -33.08 -2.25 -14.25
CA LEU A 126 -31.74 -2.79 -13.97
C LEU A 126 -30.65 -2.18 -14.84
N GLY A 127 -30.95 -1.79 -16.07
CA GLY A 127 -30.03 -1.05 -16.95
C GLY A 127 -29.78 0.34 -16.41
N GLU A 128 -30.83 1.04 -16.04
CA GLU A 128 -30.75 2.39 -15.46
C GLU A 128 -30.08 2.38 -14.08
N VAL A 129 -30.31 1.36 -13.25
CA VAL A 129 -29.62 1.18 -11.97
C VAL A 129 -28.14 0.85 -12.18
N LEU A 130 -27.78 0.06 -13.17
CA LEU A 130 -26.37 -0.25 -13.52
C LEU A 130 -25.68 0.94 -14.16
N ASP A 131 -26.34 1.63 -15.06
CA ASP A 131 -25.79 2.85 -15.70
C ASP A 131 -25.64 3.98 -14.68
N ASN A 132 -26.60 4.14 -13.77
CA ASN A 132 -26.49 5.10 -12.66
C ASN A 132 -25.46 4.67 -11.62
N ALA A 133 -25.25 3.38 -11.38
CA ALA A 133 -24.19 2.88 -10.49
C ALA A 133 -22.79 2.99 -11.12
N LEU A 134 -22.68 2.87 -12.46
CA LEU A 134 -21.43 2.97 -13.20
C LEU A 134 -21.11 4.40 -13.63
N ALA A 135 -22.11 5.18 -14.01
CA ALA A 135 -21.94 6.59 -14.40
C ALA A 135 -21.88 7.54 -13.20
N GLY A 136 -22.41 7.10 -12.07
CA GLY A 136 -22.73 7.98 -10.94
C GLY A 136 -23.67 9.12 -11.39
N PRO A 137 -24.58 9.63 -10.59
CA PRO A 137 -25.31 10.84 -10.95
C PRO A 137 -24.29 11.91 -11.34
N GLU A 138 -24.54 12.65 -12.41
CA GLU A 138 -23.73 13.82 -12.76
C GLU A 138 -23.57 14.65 -11.49
N THR A 139 -22.32 14.78 -11.06
CA THR A 139 -21.99 15.63 -9.92
C THR A 139 -22.26 17.05 -10.38
N ASP A 140 -23.25 17.68 -9.79
CA ASP A 140 -23.54 19.09 -10.02
C ASP A 140 -22.29 19.89 -9.63
N PRO A 141 -21.59 20.55 -10.57
CA PRO A 141 -20.37 21.28 -10.26
C PRO A 141 -20.57 22.37 -9.20
N GLU A 142 -21.79 22.97 -9.14
CA GLU A 142 -22.12 23.96 -8.11
C GLU A 142 -22.28 23.34 -6.73
N LYS A 143 -22.74 22.10 -6.65
CA LYS A 143 -22.83 21.35 -5.37
C LYS A 143 -21.46 20.88 -4.90
N LEU A 144 -20.56 20.48 -5.82
CA LEU A 144 -19.18 20.15 -5.47
C LEU A 144 -18.40 21.38 -5.00
N ALA A 145 -18.65 22.56 -5.60
CA ALA A 145 -18.03 23.80 -5.16
C ALA A 145 -18.48 24.27 -3.76
N ASN A 146 -19.58 23.74 -3.24
CA ASN A 146 -20.08 24.02 -1.89
C ASN A 146 -19.78 22.90 -0.88
N MET A 147 -19.01 21.84 -1.27
CA MET A 147 -18.51 20.88 -0.31
C MET A 147 -17.52 21.56 0.65
N PRO A 148 -17.34 21.04 1.88
CA PRO A 148 -16.30 21.54 2.75
C PRO A 148 -14.96 21.32 2.03
N GLU A 149 -14.50 22.40 1.38
CA GLU A 149 -13.15 22.48 0.85
C GLU A 149 -12.19 22.14 1.98
N GLU A 150 -11.09 21.47 1.64
CA GLU A 150 -9.95 21.39 2.52
C GLU A 150 -9.72 22.78 3.10
N GLN A 151 -9.88 22.92 4.41
CA GLN A 151 -9.90 24.22 5.03
C GLN A 151 -8.58 24.93 4.77
N GLU A 152 -8.63 26.20 4.36
CA GLU A 152 -7.44 27.03 4.39
C GLU A 152 -6.86 26.99 5.80
N SER A 153 -5.69 26.40 5.96
CA SER A 153 -5.04 26.22 7.23
C SER A 153 -3.62 26.76 7.18
N ALA A 154 -3.17 27.32 8.30
CA ALA A 154 -1.84 27.86 8.41
C ALA A 154 -0.79 26.75 8.53
N ALA A 155 0.45 27.05 8.14
CA ALA A 155 1.60 26.19 8.41
C ALA A 155 1.73 25.90 9.91
N GLY A 156 1.99 24.65 10.25
CA GLY A 156 2.34 24.23 11.60
C GLY A 156 3.83 24.37 11.90
N THR A 157 4.20 24.15 13.13
CA THR A 157 5.62 24.10 13.54
C THR A 157 6.21 22.73 13.21
N VAL A 158 7.45 22.70 12.71
CA VAL A 158 8.24 21.49 12.49
C VAL A 158 9.28 21.38 13.59
N LYS A 159 9.35 20.24 14.25
CA LYS A 159 10.32 19.97 15.33
C LYS A 159 10.79 18.51 15.31
N PRO A 160 11.99 18.19 15.86
CA PRO A 160 12.41 16.80 16.02
C PRO A 160 11.41 16.00 16.88
N LEU A 161 11.17 14.75 16.51
CA LEU A 161 10.34 13.83 17.29
C LEU A 161 10.97 13.61 18.66
N SER A 162 10.24 13.97 19.72
CA SER A 162 10.72 13.94 21.10
C SER A 162 10.02 12.90 21.98
N ARG A 163 8.91 12.32 21.51
CA ARG A 163 8.12 11.32 22.24
C ARG A 163 8.35 9.91 21.68
N SER A 164 8.15 8.90 22.51
CA SER A 164 8.08 7.50 22.06
C SER A 164 6.75 7.23 21.38
N LEU A 165 6.79 6.46 20.30
CA LEU A 165 5.62 6.02 19.56
C LEU A 165 5.52 4.49 19.67
N PRO A 166 4.62 3.97 20.49
CA PRO A 166 4.45 2.53 20.63
C PRO A 166 3.80 1.94 19.38
N SER A 167 4.30 0.79 18.96
CA SER A 167 3.64 -0.05 17.96
C SER A 167 2.66 -1.02 18.62
N THR A 168 1.82 -1.65 17.81
CA THR A 168 0.80 -2.57 18.30
C THR A 168 1.36 -3.89 18.84
N ASP A 169 2.58 -4.24 18.48
CA ASP A 169 3.31 -5.41 19.00
C ASP A 169 4.01 -5.16 20.34
N GLY A 170 3.88 -3.93 20.91
CA GLY A 170 4.40 -3.55 22.22
C GLY A 170 5.81 -2.96 22.21
N GLY A 171 6.45 -2.85 21.03
CA GLY A 171 7.74 -2.17 20.84
C GLY A 171 7.59 -0.70 20.46
N GLU A 172 8.70 -0.06 20.16
CA GLU A 172 8.71 1.24 19.50
C GLU A 172 8.53 1.06 17.97
N GLN A 173 7.85 1.99 17.33
CA GLN A 173 7.70 1.98 15.87
C GLN A 173 9.08 1.99 15.19
N SER A 174 9.32 1.00 14.34
CA SER A 174 10.65 0.71 13.80
C SER A 174 11.18 1.76 12.84
N TRP A 175 10.28 2.52 12.21
CA TRP A 175 10.64 3.58 11.25
C TRP A 175 11.52 4.67 11.86
N ILE A 176 11.36 4.96 13.18
CA ILE A 176 12.13 5.99 13.90
C ILE A 176 13.63 5.73 13.83
N LYS A 177 14.04 4.47 13.92
CA LYS A 177 15.44 4.06 13.78
C LYS A 177 15.85 4.00 12.32
N LYS A 178 14.95 3.53 11.44
CA LYS A 178 15.24 3.33 10.02
C LYS A 178 15.43 4.64 9.27
N VAL A 179 14.58 5.65 9.50
CA VAL A 179 14.73 6.95 8.84
C VAL A 179 16.10 7.60 9.13
N LYS A 180 16.61 7.45 10.33
CA LYS A 180 17.92 7.99 10.75
C LYS A 180 19.13 7.30 10.10
N GLN A 181 18.91 6.19 9.37
CA GLN A 181 19.95 5.50 8.60
C GLN A 181 20.14 6.11 7.21
N PHE A 182 19.19 6.94 6.75
CA PHE A 182 19.31 7.64 5.48
C PHE A 182 20.16 8.91 5.66
N PRO A 183 21.03 9.23 4.72
CA PRO A 183 21.59 10.58 4.62
C PRO A 183 20.45 11.59 4.54
N GLY A 184 20.49 12.62 5.39
CA GLY A 184 19.40 13.61 5.48
C GLY A 184 18.08 13.10 6.06
N GLY A 185 18.07 11.91 6.68
CA GLY A 185 16.87 11.32 7.29
C GLY A 185 16.60 11.82 8.71
N GLU A 186 15.40 12.29 8.95
CA GLU A 186 14.96 12.83 10.25
C GLU A 186 13.58 12.29 10.64
N ALA A 187 13.42 12.03 11.95
CA ALA A 187 12.12 11.78 12.55
C ALA A 187 11.60 13.09 13.16
N LEU A 188 10.49 13.58 12.64
CA LEU A 188 9.94 14.88 12.94
C LEU A 188 8.53 14.78 13.53
N GLU A 189 8.07 15.87 14.15
CA GLU A 189 6.68 16.16 14.46
C GLU A 189 6.30 17.46 13.75
N VAL A 190 5.18 17.43 13.01
CA VAL A 190 4.60 18.60 12.37
C VAL A 190 3.26 18.88 13.03
N TYR A 191 3.09 20.07 13.60
CA TYR A 191 1.83 20.45 14.23
C TYR A 191 0.75 20.65 13.17
N SER A 192 -0.39 20.01 13.36
CA SER A 192 -1.59 20.19 12.55
C SER A 192 -2.56 21.12 13.26
N PRO A 193 -2.77 22.36 12.77
CA PRO A 193 -3.77 23.28 13.33
C PRO A 193 -5.19 22.71 13.24
N SER A 194 -5.55 22.04 12.15
CA SER A 194 -6.90 21.48 11.96
C SER A 194 -7.18 20.29 12.88
N MET A 195 -6.16 19.47 13.17
CA MET A 195 -6.27 18.34 14.09
C MET A 195 -5.85 18.66 15.52
N GLU A 196 -5.31 19.86 15.78
CA GLU A 196 -4.88 20.36 17.09
C GLU A 196 -3.86 19.45 17.79
N ARG A 197 -2.98 18.80 17.00
CA ARG A 197 -1.94 17.88 17.51
C ARG A 197 -0.72 17.79 16.62
N ASP A 198 0.38 17.32 17.21
CA ASP A 198 1.61 17.01 16.49
C ASP A 198 1.49 15.67 15.75
N ILE A 199 1.73 15.67 14.46
CA ILE A 199 1.72 14.48 13.60
C ILE A 199 3.16 14.03 13.37
N PRO A 200 3.50 12.77 13.67
CA PRO A 200 4.82 12.24 13.38
C PRO A 200 5.03 12.09 11.87
N VAL A 201 6.19 12.51 11.40
CA VAL A 201 6.57 12.52 9.98
C VAL A 201 8.00 12.02 9.85
N ALA A 202 8.23 11.06 8.96
CA ALA A 202 9.55 10.72 8.51
C ALA A 202 9.91 11.59 7.30
N MET A 203 11.05 12.24 7.36
CA MET A 203 11.57 13.09 6.30
C MET A 203 12.96 12.60 5.89
N ILE A 204 13.19 12.48 4.58
CA ILE A 204 14.50 12.20 4.00
C ILE A 204 14.79 13.33 3.02
N ARG A 205 15.65 14.26 3.44
CA ARG A 205 16.06 15.38 2.61
C ARG A 205 16.97 14.91 1.49
N ALA A 206 16.81 15.46 0.31
CA ALA A 206 17.72 15.24 -0.81
C ALA A 206 19.16 15.63 -0.42
N THR A 207 20.12 14.73 -0.71
CA THR A 207 21.55 14.97 -0.45
C THR A 207 22.39 14.57 -1.65
N ASP A 208 23.51 15.25 -1.81
CA ASP A 208 24.53 14.86 -2.79
C ASP A 208 25.35 13.65 -2.30
N SER A 209 26.26 13.17 -3.12
CA SER A 209 27.13 12.03 -2.80
C SER A 209 28.05 12.24 -1.58
N ALA A 210 28.23 13.48 -1.14
CA ALA A 210 28.96 13.84 0.07
C ALA A 210 28.05 13.97 1.30
N GLY A 211 26.74 13.71 1.15
CA GLY A 211 25.73 13.84 2.21
C GLY A 211 25.33 15.30 2.50
N LYS A 212 25.70 16.25 1.63
CA LYS A 212 25.30 17.63 1.78
C LYS A 212 23.87 17.83 1.23
N PRO A 213 23.00 18.55 1.93
CA PRO A 213 21.65 18.86 1.47
C PRO A 213 21.64 19.53 0.09
N ILE A 214 20.72 19.09 -0.76
CA ILE A 214 20.40 19.71 -2.05
C ILE A 214 19.22 20.63 -1.84
N ASP A 215 19.40 21.91 -2.10
CA ASP A 215 18.34 22.90 -2.07
C ASP A 215 17.53 22.87 -3.37
N ASN A 216 16.31 23.38 -3.33
CA ASN A 216 15.40 23.44 -4.48
C ASN A 216 15.12 22.06 -5.12
N ALA A 217 15.12 21.00 -4.31
CA ALA A 217 14.73 19.66 -4.73
C ALA A 217 13.20 19.49 -4.65
N PRO A 218 12.59 18.69 -5.55
CA PRO A 218 11.16 18.37 -5.47
C PRO A 218 10.85 17.48 -4.27
N THR A 219 9.56 17.35 -3.93
CA THR A 219 9.08 16.53 -2.81
C THR A 219 8.22 15.36 -3.29
N TYR A 220 8.55 14.16 -2.83
CA TYR A 220 7.77 12.95 -3.04
C TYR A 220 7.13 12.49 -1.73
N TYR A 221 5.81 12.58 -1.66
CA TYR A 221 5.00 12.13 -0.54
C TYR A 221 4.64 10.66 -0.71
N LEU A 222 4.93 9.83 0.31
CA LEU A 222 4.57 8.41 0.34
C LEU A 222 3.55 8.16 1.45
N LEU A 223 2.37 7.72 1.09
CA LEU A 223 1.30 7.43 2.04
C LEU A 223 1.29 5.95 2.42
N ASN A 224 1.07 5.66 3.69
CA ASN A 224 1.04 4.30 4.21
C ASN A 224 -0.32 3.62 3.95
N GLY A 225 -0.33 2.28 3.86
CA GLY A 225 -1.55 1.47 3.82
C GLY A 225 -2.31 1.49 5.15
N ALA A 226 -3.37 0.69 5.22
CA ALA A 226 -4.32 0.72 6.34
C ALA A 226 -3.71 0.54 7.73
N GLY A 227 -2.72 -0.35 7.90
CA GLY A 227 -2.09 -0.61 9.20
C GLY A 227 -1.12 0.48 9.68
N GLY A 228 -0.63 1.31 8.77
CA GLY A 228 0.26 2.43 9.06
C GLY A 228 1.55 2.04 9.80
N SER A 229 2.19 3.03 10.37
CA SER A 229 3.36 2.86 11.24
C SER A 229 3.00 2.26 12.60
N GLU A 230 1.77 2.42 13.02
CA GLU A 230 1.23 1.90 14.27
C GLU A 230 1.29 0.36 14.32
N GLN A 231 1.24 -0.30 13.16
CA GLN A 231 1.40 -1.75 13.02
C GLN A 231 2.77 -2.17 12.44
N ASN A 232 3.73 -1.26 12.31
CA ASN A 232 4.99 -1.49 11.61
C ASN A 232 4.80 -2.00 10.17
N THR A 233 3.72 -1.57 9.49
CA THR A 233 3.40 -1.90 8.10
C THR A 233 3.51 -0.68 7.19
N ASP A 234 4.39 0.24 7.55
CA ASP A 234 4.72 1.45 6.82
C ASP A 234 5.87 1.25 5.81
N TRP A 235 6.06 2.25 4.95
CA TRP A 235 7.11 2.26 3.94
C TRP A 235 8.52 2.03 4.50
N LEU A 236 8.85 2.63 5.64
CA LEU A 236 10.19 2.47 6.23
C LEU A 236 10.33 1.14 6.95
N ALA A 237 9.28 0.65 7.60
CA ALA A 237 9.32 -0.65 8.26
C ALA A 237 9.52 -1.79 7.25
N GLN A 238 8.91 -1.68 6.06
CA GLN A 238 8.85 -2.77 5.08
C GLN A 238 9.73 -2.55 3.86
N ALA A 239 10.02 -1.30 3.48
CA ALA A 239 10.61 -0.96 2.19
C ALA A 239 11.84 -0.05 2.28
N ALA A 240 12.44 0.16 3.46
CA ALA A 240 13.58 1.07 3.64
C ALA A 240 14.71 0.79 2.63
N GLY A 241 15.07 -0.47 2.41
CA GLY A 241 16.10 -0.85 1.44
C GLY A 241 15.71 -0.54 -0.01
N THR A 242 14.45 -0.68 -0.38
CA THR A 242 13.95 -0.30 -1.72
C THR A 242 13.94 1.22 -1.88
N ILE A 243 13.48 1.97 -0.87
CA ILE A 243 13.53 3.44 -0.87
C ILE A 243 14.97 3.91 -1.06
N TYR A 244 15.91 3.36 -0.29
CA TYR A 244 17.31 3.72 -0.39
C TYR A 244 17.90 3.45 -1.80
N LYS A 245 17.63 2.26 -2.34
CA LYS A 245 18.13 1.87 -3.67
C LYS A 245 17.50 2.67 -4.81
N THR A 246 16.25 3.07 -4.66
CA THR A 246 15.50 3.76 -5.72
C THR A 246 15.69 5.27 -5.66
N LEU A 247 15.68 5.85 -4.47
CA LEU A 247 15.64 7.30 -4.26
C LEU A 247 16.89 7.88 -3.60
N GLY A 248 17.74 7.05 -2.98
CA GLY A 248 18.84 7.52 -2.13
C GLY A 248 19.94 8.33 -2.84
N ASN A 249 20.04 8.24 -4.16
CA ASN A 249 20.95 9.05 -4.97
C ASN A 249 20.23 10.03 -5.90
N GLU A 250 18.92 10.14 -5.77
CA GLU A 250 18.12 11.06 -6.58
C GLU A 250 17.96 12.39 -5.84
N PRO A 251 17.97 13.53 -6.55
CA PRO A 251 17.79 14.85 -5.94
C PRO A 251 16.31 15.10 -5.60
N VAL A 252 15.73 14.27 -4.72
CA VAL A 252 14.32 14.32 -4.31
C VAL A 252 14.19 14.21 -2.81
N ASN A 253 13.38 15.06 -2.20
CA ASN A 253 12.97 14.93 -0.81
C ASN A 253 11.87 13.87 -0.71
N VAL A 254 11.89 13.05 0.35
CA VAL A 254 10.83 12.07 0.63
C VAL A 254 10.19 12.42 1.96
N VAL A 255 8.85 12.48 1.98
CA VAL A 255 8.07 12.80 3.17
C VAL A 255 7.01 11.71 3.36
N ILE A 256 6.96 11.13 4.55
CA ILE A 256 6.06 10.03 4.90
C ILE A 256 5.33 10.39 6.19
N PRO A 257 4.00 10.62 6.17
CA PRO A 257 3.23 10.75 7.40
C PRO A 257 3.23 9.42 8.17
N MET A 258 3.57 9.46 9.45
CA MET A 258 3.76 8.26 10.28
C MET A 258 2.67 8.13 11.35
N GLU A 259 1.46 8.54 11.00
CA GLU A 259 0.20 8.36 11.73
C GLU A 259 -0.93 8.31 10.69
N GLY A 260 -2.11 7.85 11.07
CA GLY A 260 -3.28 7.81 10.20
C GLY A 260 -3.70 6.40 9.78
N ALA A 261 -3.35 5.37 10.56
CA ALA A 261 -3.85 4.02 10.34
C ALA A 261 -5.39 4.03 10.25
N PHE A 262 -5.93 3.36 9.22
CA PHE A 262 -7.36 3.21 8.93
C PHE A 262 -8.13 4.51 8.64
N SER A 263 -7.47 5.65 8.46
CA SER A 263 -8.11 6.95 8.29
C SER A 263 -8.55 7.26 6.86
N TYR A 264 -8.14 6.50 5.86
CA TYR A 264 -8.22 6.84 4.43
C TYR A 264 -7.58 8.18 4.08
N TYR A 265 -6.88 8.83 5.02
CA TYR A 265 -6.26 10.14 4.83
C TYR A 265 -7.23 11.19 4.26
N VAL A 266 -8.48 11.16 4.70
CA VAL A 266 -9.53 12.14 4.36
C VAL A 266 -9.97 12.92 5.60
N ASP A 267 -10.66 14.04 5.39
CA ASP A 267 -11.28 14.79 6.47
C ASP A 267 -12.59 14.12 6.87
N TRP A 268 -12.71 13.70 8.13
CA TRP A 268 -13.87 13.00 8.63
C TRP A 268 -14.99 13.93 9.05
N LEU A 269 -16.22 13.57 8.75
CA LEU A 269 -17.41 14.29 9.23
C LEU A 269 -17.61 14.19 10.74
N THR A 270 -17.18 13.07 11.33
CA THR A 270 -17.34 12.83 12.76
C THR A 270 -16.01 12.64 13.45
N VAL A 271 -15.89 13.12 14.68
CA VAL A 271 -14.74 12.81 15.50
C VAL A 271 -14.93 11.41 16.07
N PRO A 272 -14.06 10.44 15.72
CA PRO A 272 -14.21 9.08 16.24
C PRO A 272 -13.96 9.03 17.75
N GLU A 273 -14.58 8.06 18.42
CA GLU A 273 -14.19 7.73 19.77
C GLU A 273 -12.72 7.35 19.82
N LYS A 274 -12.01 7.88 20.81
CA LYS A 274 -10.59 7.58 21.00
C LYS A 274 -10.36 6.08 21.14
N ASN A 275 -9.52 5.57 20.29
CA ASN A 275 -9.12 4.16 20.33
C ASN A 275 -7.59 4.06 20.14
N ARG A 276 -7.09 2.86 19.82
CA ARG A 276 -5.65 2.62 19.66
C ARG A 276 -5.05 3.36 18.46
N TYR A 277 -5.81 3.59 17.41
CA TYR A 277 -5.34 4.14 16.14
C TYR A 277 -5.84 5.57 15.88
N LEU A 278 -7.06 5.86 16.32
CA LEU A 278 -7.75 7.12 16.04
C LEU A 278 -7.87 7.95 17.31
N ASN A 279 -7.43 9.20 17.24
CA ASN A 279 -7.44 10.12 18.35
C ASN A 279 -7.81 11.53 17.90
N GLY A 280 -8.95 12.04 18.38
CA GLY A 280 -9.42 13.37 18.05
C GLY A 280 -9.85 13.55 16.60
N LYS A 281 -9.83 14.80 16.14
CA LYS A 281 -10.21 15.17 14.77
C LYS A 281 -9.33 14.45 13.74
N GLN A 282 -9.95 14.01 12.65
CA GLN A 282 -9.27 13.38 11.52
C GLN A 282 -9.41 14.29 10.31
N MET A 283 -8.50 15.26 10.16
CA MET A 283 -8.49 16.27 9.09
C MET A 283 -7.27 16.03 8.19
N TRP A 284 -7.24 14.82 7.61
CA TRP A 284 -6.04 14.36 6.91
C TRP A 284 -5.87 14.96 5.52
N SER A 285 -6.95 15.18 4.75
CA SER A 285 -6.86 15.86 3.46
C SER A 285 -6.33 17.28 3.64
N THR A 286 -6.87 18.03 4.63
CA THR A 286 -6.40 19.36 5.01
C THR A 286 -4.93 19.32 5.44
N PHE A 287 -4.56 18.38 6.30
CA PHE A 287 -3.17 18.25 6.75
C PHE A 287 -2.21 17.99 5.58
N LEU A 288 -2.50 16.99 4.74
CA LEU A 288 -1.60 16.52 3.69
C LEU A 288 -1.49 17.49 2.50
N ALA A 289 -2.56 18.22 2.18
CA ALA A 289 -2.56 19.12 1.04
C ALA A 289 -2.28 20.59 1.40
N LYS A 290 -2.55 21.01 2.64
CA LYS A 290 -2.40 22.41 3.07
C LYS A 290 -1.33 22.59 4.15
N GLU A 291 -1.45 21.91 5.28
CA GLU A 291 -0.62 22.16 6.46
C GLU A 291 0.79 21.59 6.34
N LEU A 292 0.90 20.31 5.97
CA LEU A 292 2.19 19.61 5.86
C LEU A 292 3.10 20.23 4.80
N PRO A 293 2.66 20.47 3.55
CA PRO A 293 3.52 21.08 2.54
C PRO A 293 4.01 22.49 2.93
N GLN A 294 3.12 23.32 3.44
CA GLN A 294 3.48 24.69 3.89
C GLN A 294 4.48 24.68 5.05
N SER A 295 4.53 23.60 5.83
CA SER A 295 5.42 23.46 6.98
C SER A 295 6.75 22.81 6.60
N ILE A 296 6.71 21.67 5.90
CA ILE A 296 7.87 20.80 5.69
C ILE A 296 8.72 21.22 4.46
N GLU A 297 8.10 21.77 3.42
CA GLU A 297 8.85 22.15 2.21
C GLU A 297 9.79 23.34 2.47
N PRO A 298 9.38 24.42 3.17
CA PRO A 298 10.32 25.46 3.57
C PRO A 298 11.43 24.94 4.52
N TYR A 299 11.09 23.99 5.39
CA TYR A 299 12.09 23.35 6.28
C TYR A 299 13.18 22.61 5.49
N MET A 300 12.83 21.99 4.37
CA MET A 300 13.76 21.31 3.46
C MET A 300 14.38 22.25 2.43
N ASN A 301 13.91 23.48 2.29
CA ASN A 301 14.23 24.37 1.16
C ASN A 301 13.88 23.71 -0.19
N ALA A 302 12.70 23.10 -0.27
CA ALA A 302 12.19 22.40 -1.46
C ALA A 302 11.64 23.38 -2.51
N ASN A 303 11.49 22.91 -3.76
CA ASN A 303 10.73 23.63 -4.78
C ASN A 303 9.25 23.26 -4.74
N ASP A 304 8.49 23.74 -5.74
CA ASP A 304 7.04 23.56 -5.87
C ASP A 304 6.62 22.29 -6.66
N LYS A 305 7.58 21.43 -7.04
CA LYS A 305 7.30 20.15 -7.70
C LYS A 305 6.97 19.07 -6.68
N ARG A 306 5.84 18.41 -6.88
CA ARG A 306 5.30 17.42 -5.92
C ARG A 306 4.79 16.17 -6.61
N ALA A 307 5.01 15.03 -5.98
CA ALA A 307 4.31 13.80 -6.31
C ALA A 307 3.78 13.15 -5.04
N VAL A 308 2.72 12.38 -5.17
CA VAL A 308 2.17 11.57 -4.09
C VAL A 308 1.93 10.14 -4.56
N SER A 309 2.27 9.16 -3.74
CA SER A 309 1.91 7.76 -3.99
C SER A 309 1.41 7.08 -2.74
N GLY A 310 0.47 6.18 -2.92
CA GLY A 310 -0.09 5.35 -1.88
C GLY A 310 -0.36 3.93 -2.35
N PHE A 311 -0.49 3.02 -1.40
CA PHE A 311 -0.84 1.63 -1.67
C PHE A 311 -2.02 1.17 -0.81
N SER A 312 -2.80 0.20 -1.29
CA SER A 312 -3.95 -0.31 -0.54
C SER A 312 -4.94 0.83 -0.21
N MET A 313 -5.26 1.06 1.05
CA MET A 313 -6.09 2.16 1.52
C MET A 313 -5.66 3.51 0.95
N SER A 314 -4.38 3.83 1.02
CA SER A 314 -3.90 5.14 0.59
C SER A 314 -3.71 5.29 -0.93
N ALA A 315 -3.85 4.21 -1.69
CA ALA A 315 -3.96 4.30 -3.14
C ALA A 315 -5.20 5.12 -3.57
N THR A 316 -6.32 4.94 -2.86
CA THR A 316 -7.53 5.78 -2.98
C THR A 316 -7.21 7.23 -2.58
N SER A 317 -6.55 7.40 -1.44
CA SER A 317 -6.22 8.72 -0.88
C SER A 317 -5.28 9.53 -1.79
N SER A 318 -4.31 8.89 -2.43
CA SER A 318 -3.39 9.58 -3.35
C SER A 318 -4.11 10.15 -4.58
N LEU A 319 -5.14 9.47 -5.09
CA LEU A 319 -6.00 9.97 -6.15
C LEU A 319 -6.83 11.16 -5.65
N LEU A 320 -7.53 11.00 -4.50
CA LEU A 320 -8.38 12.03 -3.91
C LEU A 320 -7.61 13.32 -3.62
N LEU A 321 -6.39 13.24 -3.07
CA LEU A 321 -5.56 14.42 -2.81
C LEU A 321 -5.28 15.22 -4.09
N ALA A 322 -5.03 14.54 -5.21
CA ALA A 322 -4.80 15.22 -6.48
C ALA A 322 -6.10 15.75 -7.10
N GLU A 323 -7.20 15.03 -6.95
CA GLU A 323 -8.52 15.41 -7.45
C GLU A 323 -9.10 16.62 -6.72
N HIS A 324 -8.90 16.69 -5.41
CA HIS A 324 -9.32 17.83 -4.59
C HIS A 324 -8.40 19.06 -4.76
N ASN A 325 -7.17 18.86 -5.24
CA ASN A 325 -6.18 19.91 -5.45
C ASN A 325 -5.61 19.87 -6.87
N PRO A 326 -6.40 20.18 -7.91
CA PRO A 326 -5.95 20.13 -9.30
C PRO A 326 -4.70 20.99 -9.52
N GLY A 327 -3.66 20.38 -10.10
CA GLY A 327 -2.39 21.07 -10.40
C GLY A 327 -1.42 21.21 -9.20
N PHE A 328 -1.78 20.73 -8.02
CA PHE A 328 -0.89 20.74 -6.84
C PHE A 328 0.16 19.62 -6.90
N TYR A 329 -0.21 18.45 -7.42
CA TYR A 329 0.70 17.33 -7.64
C TYR A 329 1.00 17.16 -9.13
N ASP A 330 2.28 17.12 -9.50
CA ASP A 330 2.74 16.85 -10.87
C ASP A 330 2.51 15.37 -11.26
N ALA A 331 2.58 14.47 -10.29
CA ALA A 331 2.37 13.03 -10.51
C ALA A 331 1.73 12.32 -9.31
N VAL A 332 0.99 11.25 -9.62
CA VAL A 332 0.32 10.38 -8.65
C VAL A 332 0.62 8.92 -8.93
N GLY A 333 0.92 8.16 -7.87
CA GLY A 333 0.98 6.70 -7.87
C GLY A 333 -0.15 6.11 -7.03
N SER A 334 -0.94 5.20 -7.63
CA SER A 334 -2.02 4.48 -6.96
C SER A 334 -1.79 2.98 -7.11
N PHE A 335 -1.39 2.29 -6.01
CA PHE A 335 -0.96 0.89 -6.04
C PHE A 335 -1.98 0.00 -5.31
N SER A 336 -2.63 -0.91 -6.03
CA SER A 336 -3.56 -1.90 -5.47
C SER A 336 -4.66 -1.26 -4.62
N GLY A 337 -5.36 -0.23 -5.12
CA GLY A 337 -6.45 0.46 -4.44
C GLY A 337 -7.79 0.36 -5.15
N CYS A 338 -8.85 0.81 -4.51
CA CYS A 338 -10.16 0.98 -5.11
C CYS A 338 -10.48 2.48 -5.23
N ALA A 339 -10.62 2.99 -6.44
CA ALA A 339 -10.96 4.40 -6.66
C ALA A 339 -12.38 4.72 -6.18
N ALA A 340 -13.33 3.79 -6.40
CA ALA A 340 -14.71 3.97 -5.97
C ALA A 340 -14.88 3.76 -4.47
N THR A 341 -15.76 4.56 -3.83
CA THR A 341 -16.10 4.45 -2.41
C THR A 341 -17.61 4.57 -2.15
N SER A 342 -18.36 5.13 -3.11
CA SER A 342 -19.74 5.57 -2.93
C SER A 342 -20.79 4.58 -3.45
N THR A 343 -20.37 3.41 -3.91
CA THR A 343 -21.25 2.33 -4.39
C THR A 343 -21.21 1.11 -3.46
N PRO A 344 -22.20 0.18 -3.48
CA PRO A 344 -22.35 -0.84 -2.46
C PRO A 344 -21.14 -1.74 -2.20
N LEU A 345 -20.49 -2.26 -3.25
CA LEU A 345 -19.36 -3.17 -3.09
C LEU A 345 -18.08 -2.45 -2.63
N PRO A 346 -17.66 -1.32 -3.24
CA PRO A 346 -16.59 -0.49 -2.71
C PRO A 346 -16.82 0.00 -1.27
N SER A 347 -18.03 0.49 -0.95
CA SER A 347 -18.36 0.91 0.42
C SER A 347 -18.22 -0.23 1.43
N PHE A 348 -18.58 -1.46 1.04
CA PHE A 348 -18.34 -2.66 1.87
C PHE A 348 -16.82 -2.89 2.10
N PHE A 349 -15.96 -2.76 1.09
CA PHE A 349 -14.50 -2.88 1.26
C PHE A 349 -13.92 -1.80 2.17
N VAL A 350 -14.40 -0.57 2.04
CA VAL A 350 -14.05 0.50 2.97
C VAL A 350 -14.45 0.12 4.39
N GLY A 351 -15.69 -0.39 4.58
CA GLY A 351 -16.18 -0.87 5.86
C GLY A 351 -15.30 -1.95 6.48
N LEU A 352 -14.86 -2.94 5.70
CA LEU A 352 -13.92 -3.96 6.17
C LEU A 352 -12.57 -3.36 6.62
N THR A 353 -12.12 -2.31 5.95
CA THR A 353 -10.86 -1.64 6.29
C THR A 353 -10.98 -0.84 7.58
N VAL A 354 -11.95 0.08 7.66
CA VAL A 354 -12.04 1.01 8.80
C VAL A 354 -12.55 0.34 10.07
N ASN A 355 -13.38 -0.71 9.97
CA ASN A 355 -13.85 -1.46 11.13
C ASN A 355 -12.69 -2.10 11.94
N ARG A 356 -11.54 -2.33 11.31
CA ARG A 356 -10.32 -2.83 11.97
C ARG A 356 -9.72 -1.83 12.95
N ALA A 357 -10.07 -0.55 12.84
CA ALA A 357 -9.70 0.46 13.82
C ALA A 357 -10.49 0.35 15.15
N GLY A 358 -11.51 -0.48 15.20
CA GLY A 358 -12.30 -0.68 16.42
C GLY A 358 -13.76 -0.24 16.29
N GLY A 359 -14.51 -0.83 15.36
CA GLY A 359 -15.94 -0.61 15.21
C GLY A 359 -16.32 0.67 14.46
N ILE A 360 -15.44 1.17 13.61
CA ILE A 360 -15.70 2.32 12.75
C ILE A 360 -16.50 1.87 11.52
N ALA A 361 -17.49 2.69 11.13
CA ALA A 361 -18.27 2.52 9.92
C ALA A 361 -17.94 3.63 8.88
N PRO A 362 -18.08 3.36 7.57
CA PRO A 362 -17.75 4.33 6.51
C PRO A 362 -18.50 5.66 6.61
N ASP A 363 -19.73 5.65 7.12
CA ASP A 363 -20.54 6.86 7.30
C ASP A 363 -19.97 7.84 8.32
N GLN A 364 -19.09 7.39 9.20
CA GLN A 364 -18.37 8.28 10.13
C GLN A 364 -17.28 9.10 9.40
N LEU A 365 -16.75 8.58 8.30
CA LEU A 365 -15.75 9.28 7.48
C LEU A 365 -16.45 10.36 6.63
N TRP A 366 -17.38 9.94 5.79
CA TRP A 366 -17.92 10.76 4.71
C TRP A 366 -19.45 10.71 4.56
N GLY A 367 -20.16 10.29 5.61
CA GLY A 367 -21.62 10.23 5.62
C GLY A 367 -22.17 8.97 4.92
N PRO A 368 -23.50 8.88 4.82
CA PRO A 368 -24.16 7.74 4.20
C PRO A 368 -23.64 7.46 2.80
N MET A 369 -23.61 6.18 2.43
CA MET A 369 -23.20 5.75 1.08
C MET A 369 -24.00 6.51 0.01
N GLY A 370 -23.27 7.08 -0.98
CA GLY A 370 -23.84 7.86 -2.07
C GLY A 370 -24.25 9.29 -1.69
N SER A 371 -24.03 9.73 -0.43
CA SER A 371 -24.19 11.13 -0.05
C SER A 371 -23.21 12.05 -0.82
N GLU A 372 -23.49 13.35 -0.86
CA GLU A 372 -22.65 14.31 -1.59
C GLU A 372 -21.20 14.26 -1.12
N TYR A 373 -20.95 14.24 0.20
CA TYR A 373 -19.58 14.18 0.72
C TYR A 373 -18.91 12.82 0.49
N ASN A 374 -19.65 11.70 0.55
CA ASN A 374 -19.09 10.39 0.16
C ASN A 374 -18.71 10.37 -1.33
N ARG A 375 -19.52 10.98 -2.20
CA ARG A 375 -19.22 11.09 -3.64
C ARG A 375 -18.08 12.04 -3.94
N TYR A 376 -17.94 13.12 -3.18
CA TYR A 376 -16.75 13.98 -3.21
C TYR A 376 -15.48 13.21 -2.87
N ASN A 377 -15.56 12.22 -1.95
CA ASN A 377 -14.48 11.32 -1.58
C ASN A 377 -14.51 9.98 -2.37
N ASP A 378 -15.00 10.01 -3.60
CA ASP A 378 -14.99 8.88 -4.54
C ASP A 378 -14.14 9.24 -5.77
N ALA A 379 -12.93 8.69 -5.83
CA ALA A 379 -11.98 9.03 -6.87
C ALA A 379 -12.44 8.57 -8.28
N LEU A 380 -13.33 7.59 -8.38
CA LEU A 380 -13.94 7.24 -9.66
C LEU A 380 -14.93 8.31 -10.14
N VAL A 381 -15.66 8.93 -9.21
CA VAL A 381 -16.56 10.06 -9.49
C VAL A 381 -15.76 11.30 -9.87
N MET A 382 -14.72 11.61 -9.10
CA MET A 382 -13.90 12.81 -9.25
C MET A 382 -12.82 12.73 -10.34
N ALA A 383 -12.72 11.62 -11.07
CA ALA A 383 -11.64 11.30 -12.00
C ALA A 383 -11.31 12.38 -13.06
N GLU A 384 -12.26 13.26 -13.41
CA GLU A 384 -12.03 14.40 -14.33
C GLU A 384 -10.96 15.37 -13.81
N HIS A 385 -10.84 15.52 -12.50
CA HIS A 385 -9.90 16.43 -11.85
C HIS A 385 -8.44 15.95 -11.92
N LEU A 386 -8.21 14.68 -12.31
CA LEU A 386 -6.85 14.16 -12.58
C LEU A 386 -6.27 14.65 -13.91
N ARG A 387 -7.04 15.41 -14.69
CA ARG A 387 -6.58 15.92 -16.00
C ARG A 387 -5.36 16.83 -15.84
N GLY A 388 -4.29 16.47 -16.52
CA GLY A 388 -3.00 17.18 -16.47
C GLY A 388 -1.97 16.56 -15.53
N THR A 389 -2.42 15.80 -14.53
CA THR A 389 -1.54 15.06 -13.61
C THR A 389 -0.98 13.79 -14.29
N LYS A 390 0.28 13.47 -14.04
CA LYS A 390 0.89 12.21 -14.53
C LYS A 390 0.51 11.07 -13.60
N LEU A 391 -0.05 10.00 -14.16
CA LEU A 391 -0.64 8.91 -13.37
C LEU A 391 0.09 7.59 -13.59
N TYR A 392 0.42 6.91 -12.48
CA TYR A 392 0.81 5.50 -12.46
C TYR A 392 -0.21 4.72 -11.63
N ILE A 393 -0.82 3.72 -12.24
CA ILE A 393 -1.91 2.94 -11.65
C ILE A 393 -1.59 1.46 -11.80
N SER A 394 -1.61 0.72 -10.69
CA SER A 394 -1.23 -0.70 -10.70
C SER A 394 -2.16 -1.57 -9.87
N SER A 395 -2.22 -2.85 -10.24
CA SER A 395 -2.85 -3.91 -9.46
C SER A 395 -2.36 -5.28 -9.93
N GLY A 396 -2.30 -6.25 -9.02
CA GLY A 396 -2.21 -7.67 -9.35
C GLY A 396 -3.60 -8.26 -9.65
N THR A 397 -3.67 -9.56 -9.89
CA THR A 397 -4.95 -10.27 -10.13
C THR A 397 -5.53 -10.96 -8.91
N GLY A 398 -4.79 -11.03 -7.81
CA GLY A 398 -5.11 -11.86 -6.65
C GLY A 398 -4.59 -13.29 -6.74
N LEU A 399 -4.09 -13.71 -7.90
CA LEU A 399 -3.40 -14.99 -8.03
C LEU A 399 -2.01 -14.90 -7.40
N THR A 400 -1.61 -15.95 -6.68
CA THR A 400 -0.29 -15.99 -6.04
C THR A 400 0.84 -15.87 -7.06
N SER A 401 1.82 -15.05 -6.73
CA SER A 401 3.08 -14.87 -7.47
C SER A 401 4.16 -15.81 -6.94
N GLU A 402 5.34 -15.82 -7.55
CA GLU A 402 6.50 -16.55 -7.06
C GLU A 402 6.85 -16.16 -5.62
N THR A 403 6.75 -14.89 -5.28
CA THR A 403 7.09 -14.35 -3.95
C THR A 403 6.14 -14.80 -2.84
N ASP A 404 4.96 -15.27 -3.20
CA ASP A 404 3.94 -15.76 -2.28
C ASP A 404 4.10 -17.27 -1.98
N MET A 405 4.95 -17.98 -2.74
CA MET A 405 5.11 -19.42 -2.63
C MET A 405 5.91 -19.83 -1.39
N ILE A 406 5.54 -20.98 -0.79
CA ILE A 406 6.19 -21.53 0.42
C ILE A 406 7.70 -21.63 0.24
N GLY A 407 8.17 -22.08 -0.94
CA GLY A 407 9.59 -22.20 -1.25
C GLY A 407 10.32 -20.85 -1.16
N TYR A 408 9.75 -19.81 -1.75
CA TYR A 408 10.30 -18.47 -1.70
C TYR A 408 10.32 -17.92 -0.27
N LEU A 409 9.21 -18.07 0.47
CA LEU A 409 9.07 -17.61 1.84
C LEU A 409 10.09 -18.27 2.78
N LYS A 410 10.41 -19.55 2.54
CA LYS A 410 11.47 -20.25 3.30
C LYS A 410 12.87 -19.78 2.92
N ASN A 411 13.18 -19.74 1.62
CA ASN A 411 14.54 -19.58 1.13
C ASN A 411 14.97 -18.10 1.09
N ASN A 412 14.06 -17.19 0.80
CA ASN A 412 14.35 -15.76 0.62
C ASN A 412 13.90 -14.88 1.80
N ARG A 413 12.94 -15.39 2.62
CA ARG A 413 12.44 -14.68 3.81
C ARG A 413 12.87 -15.32 5.13
N GLY A 414 13.57 -16.46 5.09
CA GLY A 414 14.08 -17.15 6.27
C GLY A 414 13.01 -17.75 7.18
N LEU A 415 11.77 -17.93 6.68
CA LEU A 415 10.69 -18.50 7.47
C LEU A 415 10.86 -20.01 7.64
N ASN A 416 10.53 -20.54 8.83
CA ASN A 416 10.41 -21.98 8.99
C ASN A 416 9.18 -22.52 8.24
N SER A 417 9.07 -23.84 8.12
CA SER A 417 8.01 -24.46 7.29
C SER A 417 6.59 -24.12 7.75
N SER A 418 6.35 -24.03 9.06
CA SER A 418 5.03 -23.68 9.61
C SER A 418 4.69 -22.20 9.32
N GLN A 419 5.64 -21.30 9.54
CA GLN A 419 5.49 -19.87 9.25
C GLN A 419 5.27 -19.63 7.74
N ALA A 420 6.07 -20.28 6.88
CA ALA A 420 5.94 -20.16 5.44
C ALA A 420 4.58 -20.68 4.94
N PHE A 421 4.10 -21.79 5.49
CA PHE A 421 2.77 -22.32 5.17
C PHE A 421 1.66 -21.35 5.63
N SER A 422 1.71 -20.88 6.88
CA SER A 422 0.72 -19.94 7.40
C SER A 422 0.68 -18.65 6.58
N ASN A 423 1.85 -18.05 6.27
CA ASN A 423 1.95 -16.87 5.44
C ASN A 423 1.41 -17.10 4.03
N HIS A 424 1.79 -18.23 3.40
CA HIS A 424 1.26 -18.58 2.09
C HIS A 424 -0.28 -18.68 2.09
N MET A 425 -0.87 -19.29 3.10
CA MET A 425 -2.32 -19.41 3.21
C MET A 425 -2.99 -18.04 3.42
N THR A 426 -2.42 -17.16 4.23
CA THR A 426 -2.91 -15.78 4.38
C THR A 426 -2.83 -15.02 3.06
N LEU A 427 -1.71 -15.12 2.35
CA LEU A 427 -1.55 -14.46 1.05
C LEU A 427 -2.51 -15.00 0.00
N LEU A 428 -2.69 -16.32 -0.05
CA LEU A 428 -3.60 -16.97 -0.98
C LEU A 428 -5.06 -16.60 -0.73
N VAL A 429 -5.51 -16.63 0.53
CA VAL A 429 -6.93 -16.48 0.88
C VAL A 429 -7.29 -14.99 1.06
N GLU A 430 -6.63 -14.30 1.98
CA GLU A 430 -6.94 -12.90 2.29
C GLU A 430 -6.34 -11.96 1.25
N GLY A 431 -5.04 -12.08 1.01
CA GLY A 431 -4.32 -11.24 0.04
C GLY A 431 -4.85 -11.40 -1.38
N GLY A 432 -5.17 -12.64 -1.77
CA GLY A 432 -5.75 -12.93 -3.09
C GLY A 432 -7.14 -12.33 -3.26
N ALA A 433 -8.02 -12.47 -2.26
CA ALA A 433 -9.37 -11.92 -2.31
C ALA A 433 -9.37 -10.38 -2.35
N ILE A 434 -8.54 -9.75 -1.51
CA ILE A 434 -8.40 -8.28 -1.48
C ILE A 434 -7.88 -7.78 -2.82
N GLU A 435 -6.79 -8.36 -3.34
CA GLU A 435 -6.19 -7.90 -4.60
C GLU A 435 -7.11 -8.11 -5.79
N GLY A 436 -7.86 -9.23 -5.83
CA GLY A 436 -8.87 -9.46 -6.86
C GLY A 436 -9.98 -8.39 -6.86
N ALA A 437 -10.39 -7.92 -5.69
CA ALA A 437 -11.34 -6.82 -5.55
C ALA A 437 -10.71 -5.49 -6.00
N MET A 438 -9.46 -5.20 -5.59
CA MET A 438 -8.74 -4.00 -6.02
C MET A 438 -8.49 -4.00 -7.52
N ASN A 439 -8.22 -5.15 -8.12
CA ASN A 439 -8.07 -5.30 -9.56
C ASN A 439 -9.34 -4.89 -10.32
N ALA A 440 -10.50 -5.36 -9.89
CA ALA A 440 -11.78 -4.96 -10.48
C ALA A 440 -11.99 -3.44 -10.40
N CYS A 441 -11.84 -2.85 -9.22
CA CYS A 441 -11.92 -1.39 -9.03
C CYS A 441 -10.93 -0.61 -9.93
N THR A 442 -9.70 -1.13 -10.08
CA THR A 442 -8.67 -0.47 -10.88
C THR A 442 -8.99 -0.53 -12.38
N HIS A 443 -9.62 -1.61 -12.82
CA HIS A 443 -10.15 -1.70 -14.20
C HIS A 443 -11.29 -0.71 -14.45
N ASP A 444 -12.18 -0.48 -13.48
CA ASP A 444 -13.23 0.53 -13.58
C ASP A 444 -12.62 1.94 -13.69
N LEU A 445 -11.60 2.26 -12.89
CA LEU A 445 -10.87 3.52 -13.00
C LEU A 445 -10.21 3.66 -14.38
N ARG A 446 -9.57 2.60 -14.90
CA ARG A 446 -9.00 2.62 -16.25
C ARG A 446 -10.07 2.90 -17.31
N ALA A 447 -11.21 2.25 -17.23
CA ALA A 447 -12.31 2.47 -18.16
C ALA A 447 -12.80 3.93 -18.11
N LYS A 448 -12.95 4.50 -16.91
CA LYS A 448 -13.35 5.90 -16.69
C LYS A 448 -12.34 6.88 -17.26
N LEU A 449 -11.04 6.71 -16.95
CA LEU A 449 -9.98 7.59 -17.44
C LEU A 449 -9.87 7.52 -18.98
N ASN A 450 -9.96 6.33 -19.56
CA ASN A 450 -9.96 6.15 -21.02
C ASN A 450 -11.16 6.84 -21.68
N ALA A 451 -12.37 6.70 -21.14
CA ALA A 451 -13.57 7.36 -21.64
C ALA A 451 -13.46 8.87 -21.59
N LYS A 452 -12.75 9.42 -20.60
CA LYS A 452 -12.47 10.85 -20.46
C LYS A 452 -11.24 11.33 -21.23
N GLY A 453 -10.48 10.46 -21.86
CA GLY A 453 -9.23 10.79 -22.56
C GLY A 453 -8.14 11.31 -21.61
N ILE A 454 -8.11 10.82 -20.37
CA ILE A 454 -7.08 11.14 -19.37
C ILE A 454 -6.01 10.04 -19.43
N PRO A 455 -4.76 10.35 -19.85
CA PRO A 455 -3.72 9.35 -20.00
C PRO A 455 -3.17 8.91 -18.64
N ALA A 456 -2.92 7.60 -18.51
CA ALA A 456 -2.25 7.02 -17.34
C ALA A 456 -1.32 5.88 -17.76
N HIS A 457 -0.26 5.66 -17.00
CA HIS A 457 0.56 4.46 -17.11
C HIS A 457 -0.05 3.36 -16.24
N TYR A 458 -0.33 2.21 -16.86
CA TYR A 458 -0.95 1.08 -16.17
C TYR A 458 0.03 -0.09 -16.04
N ASN A 459 0.15 -0.63 -14.82
CA ASN A 459 0.87 -1.86 -14.54
C ASN A 459 -0.10 -2.91 -13.97
N PHE A 460 -0.79 -3.64 -14.84
CA PHE A 460 -1.66 -4.75 -14.45
C PHE A 460 -0.87 -6.05 -14.54
N ARG A 461 -0.48 -6.59 -13.40
CA ARG A 461 0.28 -7.84 -13.32
C ARG A 461 -0.65 -9.04 -13.47
N ALA A 462 -0.20 -10.07 -14.20
CA ALA A 462 -0.94 -11.32 -14.38
C ALA A 462 -1.10 -12.13 -13.08
N THR A 463 -0.23 -11.90 -12.12
CA THR A 463 -0.25 -12.49 -10.76
C THR A 463 0.06 -11.41 -9.73
N GLY A 464 -0.04 -11.76 -8.48
CA GLY A 464 0.24 -10.87 -7.35
C GLY A 464 -0.95 -10.80 -6.41
N THR A 465 -0.69 -11.06 -5.14
CA THR A 465 -1.63 -10.88 -4.03
C THR A 465 -1.45 -9.49 -3.43
N HIS A 466 -2.32 -9.11 -2.49
CA HIS A 466 -2.25 -7.83 -1.77
C HIS A 466 -1.09 -7.82 -0.79
N SER A 467 0.14 -7.62 -1.30
CA SER A 467 1.36 -7.85 -0.54
C SER A 467 2.52 -6.94 -0.95
N TRP A 468 3.48 -6.78 -0.04
CA TRP A 468 4.62 -5.90 -0.18
C TRP A 468 5.49 -6.11 -1.43
N PRO A 469 5.78 -7.34 -1.89
CA PRO A 469 6.59 -7.53 -3.10
C PRO A 469 6.04 -6.78 -4.31
N SER A 470 4.71 -6.78 -4.48
CA SER A 470 4.01 -6.03 -5.53
C SER A 470 4.24 -4.53 -5.41
N TRP A 471 4.06 -3.96 -4.21
CA TRP A 471 4.22 -2.52 -3.98
C TRP A 471 5.68 -2.04 -4.06
N LEU A 472 6.65 -2.91 -3.71
CA LEU A 472 8.07 -2.61 -3.91
C LEU A 472 8.42 -2.52 -5.41
N GLU A 473 7.81 -3.36 -6.23
CA GLU A 473 7.94 -3.28 -7.68
C GLU A 473 7.28 -2.01 -8.22
N ASP A 474 6.05 -1.72 -7.80
CA ASP A 474 5.31 -0.53 -8.19
C ASP A 474 6.06 0.76 -7.83
N MET A 475 6.69 0.82 -6.65
CA MET A 475 7.51 1.96 -6.26
C MET A 475 8.67 2.19 -7.24
N ARG A 476 9.41 1.13 -7.60
CA ARG A 476 10.54 1.22 -8.54
C ARG A 476 10.08 1.60 -9.94
N GLU A 477 9.03 0.95 -10.42
CA GLU A 477 8.54 1.15 -11.78
C GLU A 477 7.85 2.52 -11.93
N SER A 478 7.02 2.92 -10.95
CA SER A 478 6.39 4.25 -10.95
C SER A 478 7.41 5.37 -10.92
N TRP A 479 8.46 5.22 -10.08
CA TRP A 479 9.56 6.18 -10.03
C TRP A 479 10.20 6.35 -11.40
N LYS A 480 10.60 5.24 -12.03
CA LYS A 480 11.28 5.24 -13.33
C LYS A 480 10.42 5.79 -14.47
N THR A 481 9.15 5.42 -14.52
CA THR A 481 8.30 5.65 -15.71
C THR A 481 7.46 6.91 -15.63
N VAL A 482 7.08 7.35 -14.43
CA VAL A 482 6.12 8.44 -14.24
C VAL A 482 6.61 9.52 -13.29
N ILE A 483 7.01 9.13 -12.06
CA ILE A 483 7.26 10.09 -11.00
C ILE A 483 8.55 10.89 -11.27
N ARG A 484 9.66 10.20 -11.52
CA ARG A 484 10.94 10.86 -11.81
C ARG A 484 10.86 11.80 -13.03
N PRO A 485 10.31 11.37 -14.19
CA PRO A 485 10.13 12.27 -15.33
C PRO A 485 9.27 13.50 -15.06
N ALA A 486 8.29 13.40 -14.14
CA ALA A 486 7.44 14.52 -13.76
C ALA A 486 8.16 15.51 -12.82
N LEU A 487 8.92 14.98 -11.85
CA LEU A 487 9.62 15.79 -10.84
C LEU A 487 10.97 16.33 -11.34
N LEU A 488 11.66 15.59 -12.18
CA LEU A 488 13.04 15.83 -12.62
C LEU A 488 13.14 15.71 -14.15
N PRO A 489 12.44 16.56 -14.92
CA PRO A 489 12.32 16.41 -16.37
C PRO A 489 13.66 16.58 -17.11
N ASP A 490 14.61 17.32 -16.52
CA ASP A 490 15.91 17.68 -17.13
C ASP A 490 17.11 16.92 -16.51
N ALA A 491 16.88 15.93 -15.63
CA ALA A 491 17.93 15.22 -14.89
C ALA A 491 18.25 13.82 -15.46
#